data_4363cf90cea29d1ce1df62bad29f98b9
#
_entry.id   4363cf90cea29d1ce1df62bad29f98b9
#
_cell.length_a   1.000
_cell.length_b   1.000
_cell.length_c   1.000
_cell.angle_alpha   90.00
_cell.angle_beta   90.00
_cell.angle_gamma   90.00
#
_symmetry.space_group_name_H-M   'P 1'
#
loop_
_entity.id
_entity.type
_entity.pdbx_description
1 polymer ?
#
loop_
_entity_poly.entity_id
_entity_poly.type
_entity_poly.pdbx_seq_one_letter_code
_entity_poly.pdbx_strand_id
1 'polypeptide(L)'
;MEKKTGQIGAGSKKPLLFFLGGMLLFDIIFLVFAVWRFGLWWNELLASAAMLVLLGIVYTFQISKVVPKRFLWLIGLHVLELIIVVVSYEAEGMMRPITSVPILVSIMAGGEPGIMALIFYSVVSAIICADPTEVILLYLAAGVIGILLFSGKVFNGKMRIREYIISGIGFLLSYVLGSFVFALYAYAQLEGKDIVLGLFGGALQLLPVICFLPFLIEGGLRLPGAVSLASVVSIDFPALVEFKEREPVLFKHSRLVARLSSQAAAEIGSNAMLAEAGGLYHEIGNGLGEDSEKESLAICKQYRIPAAVQTIVKEHDPDKKTPSSKEAAIVMLSDTILHIMDQNRKREAQGNMDIVGAVNRAWKVREDSGAFLLSGLSKEEASMLKEYYIRVLGRG
;
A
#
# COMPACT_ATOMS: atom_id res chain seq x y z
N MET A 1 -19.37 34.86 21.08
CA MET A 1 -19.63 33.97 19.92
C MET A 1 -18.47 33.02 19.79
N GLU A 2 -18.65 31.80 20.31
CA GLU A 2 -17.61 30.82 20.52
C GLU A 2 -17.20 30.16 19.21
N LYS A 3 -15.89 30.11 18.99
CA LYS A 3 -15.25 29.29 17.94
C LYS A 3 -15.43 27.79 18.28
N LYS A 4 -16.33 27.13 17.56
CA LYS A 4 -16.31 25.65 17.47
C LYS A 4 -15.14 25.24 16.56
N THR A 5 -14.02 24.96 17.16
CA THR A 5 -12.93 24.17 16.54
C THR A 5 -13.47 22.77 16.27
N GLY A 6 -13.62 22.43 14.98
CA GLY A 6 -14.01 21.10 14.54
C GLY A 6 -12.97 20.07 15.00
N GLN A 7 -13.33 19.28 16.00
CA GLN A 7 -12.63 18.06 16.34
C GLN A 7 -12.74 17.09 15.15
N ILE A 8 -11.60 16.89 14.47
CA ILE A 8 -11.38 15.73 13.59
C ILE A 8 -11.67 14.50 14.44
N GLY A 9 -12.71 13.75 14.06
CA GLY A 9 -13.21 12.61 14.79
C GLY A 9 -12.09 11.64 15.13
N ALA A 10 -11.78 11.55 16.41
CA ALA A 10 -10.95 10.51 16.98
C ALA A 10 -11.64 9.17 16.76
N GLY A 11 -11.33 8.50 15.64
CA GLY A 11 -11.67 7.10 15.45
C GLY A 11 -11.30 6.37 16.72
N SER A 12 -12.28 5.65 17.29
CA SER A 12 -12.17 5.01 18.59
C SER A 12 -10.79 4.35 18.76
N LYS A 13 -9.98 4.84 19.69
CA LYS A 13 -8.67 4.24 20.05
C LYS A 13 -8.81 2.85 20.69
N LYS A 14 -10.04 2.42 20.98
CA LYS A 14 -10.36 1.14 21.63
C LYS A 14 -9.86 -0.10 20.86
N PRO A 15 -10.03 -0.22 19.52
CA PRO A 15 -9.53 -1.40 18.80
C PRO A 15 -8.00 -1.49 18.82
N LEU A 16 -7.33 -0.35 18.77
CA LEU A 16 -5.87 -0.29 18.83
C LEU A 16 -5.36 -0.70 20.21
N LEU A 17 -5.96 -0.19 21.30
CA LEU A 17 -5.61 -0.57 22.67
C LEU A 17 -5.87 -2.04 22.93
N PHE A 18 -6.97 -2.59 22.41
CA PHE A 18 -7.26 -4.01 22.50
C PHE A 18 -6.22 -4.87 21.77
N PHE A 19 -5.83 -4.44 20.57
CA PHE A 19 -4.79 -5.10 19.77
C PHE A 19 -3.44 -5.07 20.49
N LEU A 20 -3.00 -3.89 20.99
CA LEU A 20 -1.77 -3.71 21.74
C LEU A 20 -1.76 -4.58 23.00
N GLY A 21 -2.85 -4.56 23.78
CA GLY A 21 -2.99 -5.36 24.98
C GLY A 21 -2.96 -6.86 24.68
N GLY A 22 -3.59 -7.30 23.59
CA GLY A 22 -3.60 -8.69 23.16
C GLY A 22 -2.20 -9.19 22.79
N MET A 23 -1.45 -8.44 21.96
CA MET A 23 -0.08 -8.79 21.58
C MET A 23 0.82 -8.89 22.83
N LEU A 24 0.79 -7.87 23.67
CA LEU A 24 1.62 -7.82 24.88
C LEU A 24 1.28 -8.94 25.87
N LEU A 25 -0.01 -9.29 25.98
CA LEU A 25 -0.43 -10.43 26.82
C LEU A 25 0.14 -11.74 26.29
N PHE A 26 0.09 -11.99 25.00
CA PHE A 26 0.69 -13.19 24.41
C PHE A 26 2.20 -13.23 24.58
N ASP A 27 2.90 -12.11 24.42
CA ASP A 27 4.35 -12.02 24.66
C ASP A 27 4.71 -12.33 26.11
N ILE A 28 3.94 -11.82 27.08
CA ILE A 28 4.16 -12.12 28.49
C ILE A 28 3.89 -13.60 28.80
N ILE A 29 2.79 -14.16 28.31
CA ILE A 29 2.46 -15.58 28.49
C ILE A 29 3.56 -16.46 27.88
N PHE A 30 4.00 -16.12 26.68
CA PHE A 30 5.06 -16.81 25.98
C PHE A 30 6.39 -16.74 26.74
N LEU A 31 6.76 -15.58 27.27
CA LEU A 31 7.97 -15.39 28.07
C LEU A 31 7.95 -16.24 29.35
N VAL A 32 6.82 -16.23 30.07
CA VAL A 32 6.65 -17.08 31.28
C VAL A 32 6.76 -18.55 30.92
N PHE A 33 6.15 -18.99 29.83
CA PHE A 33 6.25 -20.36 29.35
C PHE A 33 7.68 -20.72 28.96
N ALA A 34 8.40 -19.84 28.24
CA ALA A 34 9.77 -20.06 27.81
C ALA A 34 10.73 -20.20 29.01
N VAL A 35 10.58 -19.36 30.04
CA VAL A 35 11.33 -19.48 31.29
C VAL A 35 11.10 -20.84 31.93
N TRP A 36 9.84 -21.22 32.11
CA TRP A 36 9.47 -22.50 32.74
C TRP A 36 9.95 -23.71 31.95
N ARG A 37 9.82 -23.68 30.61
CA ARG A 37 10.10 -24.83 29.75
C ARG A 37 11.59 -25.00 29.43
N PHE A 38 12.33 -23.85 29.24
CA PHE A 38 13.71 -23.87 28.77
C PHE A 38 14.74 -23.49 29.85
N GLY A 39 14.27 -23.15 31.04
CA GLY A 39 15.15 -22.93 32.19
C GLY A 39 16.07 -21.71 32.07
N LEU A 40 15.60 -20.63 31.40
CA LEU A 40 16.38 -19.41 31.20
C LEU A 40 16.76 -18.76 32.56
N TRP A 41 18.01 -18.36 32.71
CA TRP A 41 18.51 -17.68 33.93
C TRP A 41 17.97 -16.26 34.06
N TRP A 42 17.71 -15.81 35.28
CA TRP A 42 17.07 -14.53 35.58
C TRP A 42 17.73 -13.32 34.89
N ASN A 43 19.07 -13.29 34.78
CA ASN A 43 19.80 -12.17 34.21
C ASN A 43 19.62 -12.13 32.67
N GLU A 44 19.66 -13.26 32.00
CA GLU A 44 19.41 -13.41 30.57
C GLU A 44 17.94 -13.11 30.26
N LEU A 45 17.04 -13.55 31.15
CA LEU A 45 15.63 -13.28 31.08
C LEU A 45 15.32 -11.77 31.12
N LEU A 46 15.91 -11.02 32.05
CA LEU A 46 15.65 -9.59 32.19
C LEU A 46 16.15 -8.80 30.97
N ALA A 47 17.36 -9.10 30.47
CA ALA A 47 17.89 -8.46 29.27
C ALA A 47 17.05 -8.79 28.04
N SER A 48 16.69 -10.06 27.88
CA SER A 48 15.86 -10.55 26.78
C SER A 48 14.45 -9.98 26.84
N ALA A 49 13.84 -9.93 28.03
CA ALA A 49 12.52 -9.34 28.22
C ALA A 49 12.50 -7.85 27.87
N ALA A 50 13.51 -7.09 28.31
CA ALA A 50 13.61 -5.67 27.97
C ALA A 50 13.73 -5.46 26.45
N MET A 51 14.54 -6.28 25.77
CA MET A 51 14.72 -6.21 24.30
C MET A 51 13.44 -6.62 23.57
N LEU A 52 12.77 -7.69 23.99
CA LEU A 52 11.51 -8.13 23.39
C LEU A 52 10.39 -7.13 23.58
N VAL A 53 10.28 -6.51 24.76
CA VAL A 53 9.30 -5.44 25.02
C VAL A 53 9.57 -4.24 24.10
N LEU A 54 10.82 -3.81 23.96
CA LEU A 54 11.18 -2.69 23.09
C LEU A 54 10.85 -2.99 21.63
N LEU A 55 11.27 -4.14 21.12
CA LEU A 55 10.99 -4.57 19.75
C LEU A 55 9.49 -4.81 19.53
N GLY A 56 8.80 -5.38 20.50
CA GLY A 56 7.36 -5.58 20.47
C GLY A 56 6.59 -4.26 20.40
N ILE A 57 7.01 -3.24 21.14
CA ILE A 57 6.42 -1.89 21.05
C ILE A 57 6.62 -1.30 19.65
N VAL A 58 7.84 -1.37 19.09
CA VAL A 58 8.13 -0.85 17.75
C VAL A 58 7.32 -1.60 16.69
N TYR A 59 7.29 -2.94 16.76
CA TYR A 59 6.51 -3.79 15.88
C TYR A 59 5.02 -3.47 15.93
N THR A 60 4.47 -3.37 17.13
CA THR A 60 3.06 -3.05 17.36
C THR A 60 2.70 -1.64 16.87
N PHE A 61 3.61 -0.67 17.04
CA PHE A 61 3.43 0.68 16.52
C PHE A 61 3.35 0.69 15.00
N GLN A 62 4.16 -0.09 14.31
CA GLN A 62 4.09 -0.20 12.85
C GLN A 62 2.79 -0.87 12.38
N ILE A 63 2.35 -1.94 13.06
CA ILE A 63 1.09 -2.61 12.76
C ILE A 63 -0.12 -1.73 13.05
N SER A 64 -0.05 -0.83 14.04
CA SER A 64 -1.15 0.07 14.40
C SER A 64 -1.58 1.01 13.27
N LYS A 65 -0.73 1.22 12.28
CA LYS A 65 -1.05 1.98 11.06
C LYS A 65 -1.95 1.21 10.10
N VAL A 66 -2.17 -0.08 10.35
CA VAL A 66 -2.98 -0.97 9.51
C VAL A 66 -4.46 -0.88 9.89
N VAL A 67 -5.34 -1.20 8.93
CA VAL A 67 -6.80 -1.16 9.14
C VAL A 67 -7.24 -2.10 10.27
N PRO A 68 -8.06 -1.64 11.25
CA PRO A 68 -8.46 -2.40 12.44
C PRO A 68 -9.05 -3.80 12.17
N LYS A 69 -9.74 -3.99 11.04
CA LYS A 69 -10.32 -5.30 10.64
C LYS A 69 -9.30 -6.43 10.49
N ARG A 70 -8.00 -6.12 10.47
CA ARG A 70 -6.91 -7.09 10.31
C ARG A 70 -6.20 -7.43 11.60
N PHE A 71 -6.47 -6.70 12.66
CA PHE A 71 -5.78 -6.92 13.94
C PHE A 71 -5.92 -8.36 14.43
N LEU A 72 -7.08 -8.99 14.27
CA LEU A 72 -7.26 -10.39 14.65
C LEU A 72 -6.37 -11.35 13.85
N TRP A 73 -6.21 -11.11 12.55
CA TRP A 73 -5.33 -11.92 11.70
C TRP A 73 -3.87 -11.73 12.04
N LEU A 74 -3.46 -10.48 12.32
CA LEU A 74 -2.08 -10.17 12.72
C LEU A 74 -1.76 -10.77 14.10
N ILE A 75 -2.70 -10.76 15.05
CA ILE A 75 -2.57 -11.48 16.32
C ILE A 75 -2.45 -12.99 16.06
N GLY A 76 -3.30 -13.55 15.20
CA GLY A 76 -3.26 -14.96 14.84
C GLY A 76 -1.90 -15.36 14.23
N LEU A 77 -1.34 -14.56 13.33
CA LEU A 77 -0.01 -14.78 12.77
C LEU A 77 1.08 -14.66 13.82
N HIS A 78 0.97 -13.69 14.75
CA HIS A 78 1.91 -13.55 15.84
C HIS A 78 1.91 -14.80 16.74
N VAL A 79 0.74 -15.26 17.16
CA VAL A 79 0.61 -16.48 17.96
C VAL A 79 1.14 -17.70 17.19
N LEU A 80 0.85 -17.80 15.90
CA LEU A 80 1.35 -18.86 15.04
C LEU A 80 2.90 -18.92 15.06
N GLU A 81 3.57 -17.76 14.93
CA GLU A 81 5.03 -17.72 14.95
C GLU A 81 5.62 -18.12 16.29
N LEU A 82 5.03 -17.67 17.40
CA LEU A 82 5.46 -18.08 18.72
C LEU A 82 5.30 -19.60 18.89
N ILE A 83 4.23 -20.20 18.36
CA ILE A 83 4.06 -21.67 18.33
C ILE A 83 5.14 -22.32 17.47
N ILE A 84 5.44 -21.77 16.29
CA ILE A 84 6.49 -22.26 15.39
C ILE A 84 7.85 -22.32 16.11
N VAL A 85 8.23 -21.23 16.81
CA VAL A 85 9.48 -21.18 17.58
C VAL A 85 9.54 -22.31 18.60
N VAL A 86 8.46 -22.53 19.36
CA VAL A 86 8.41 -23.59 20.39
C VAL A 86 8.46 -24.98 19.78
N VAL A 87 7.66 -25.24 18.73
CA VAL A 87 7.58 -26.56 18.08
C VAL A 87 8.89 -26.91 17.37
N SER A 88 9.55 -25.90 16.81
CA SER A 88 10.83 -26.11 16.11
C SER A 88 12.07 -26.00 17.00
N TYR A 89 11.90 -25.96 18.32
CA TYR A 89 13.01 -25.81 19.29
C TYR A 89 14.12 -26.83 19.10
N GLU A 90 13.75 -28.11 18.93
CA GLU A 90 14.70 -29.21 18.75
C GLU A 90 15.22 -29.32 17.29
N ALA A 91 14.67 -28.54 16.35
CA ALA A 91 15.11 -28.56 14.97
C ALA A 91 16.44 -27.81 14.80
N GLU A 92 17.24 -28.21 13.81
CA GLU A 92 18.39 -27.41 13.40
C GLU A 92 17.98 -26.01 12.97
N GLY A 93 18.80 -25.00 13.30
CA GLY A 93 18.47 -23.60 13.06
C GLY A 93 18.02 -23.31 11.62
N MET A 94 18.72 -23.85 10.62
CA MET A 94 18.34 -23.69 9.20
C MET A 94 16.96 -24.28 8.84
N MET A 95 16.41 -25.18 9.65
CA MET A 95 15.09 -25.79 9.41
C MET A 95 13.94 -25.05 10.08
N ARG A 96 14.20 -24.09 10.98
CA ARG A 96 13.14 -23.34 11.69
C ARG A 96 12.48 -22.34 10.75
N PRO A 97 11.16 -22.38 10.54
CA PRO A 97 10.48 -21.53 9.55
C PRO A 97 10.22 -20.09 10.05
N ILE A 98 11.23 -19.45 10.62
CA ILE A 98 11.17 -18.12 11.24
C ILE A 98 10.85 -16.97 10.25
N THR A 99 11.11 -17.15 8.95
CA THR A 99 10.84 -16.09 7.96
C THR A 99 9.42 -16.14 7.42
N SER A 100 8.67 -17.21 7.67
CA SER A 100 7.34 -17.48 7.12
C SER A 100 6.31 -16.40 7.49
N VAL A 101 6.15 -16.16 8.78
CA VAL A 101 5.16 -15.20 9.27
C VAL A 101 5.56 -13.75 8.95
N PRO A 102 6.82 -13.32 9.07
CA PRO A 102 7.27 -12.03 8.55
C PRO A 102 6.90 -11.78 7.08
N ILE A 103 7.05 -12.79 6.22
CA ILE A 103 6.60 -12.69 4.82
C ILE A 103 5.07 -12.50 4.76
N LEU A 104 4.29 -13.28 5.50
CA LEU A 104 2.83 -13.13 5.57
C LEU A 104 2.40 -11.76 6.13
N VAL A 105 3.08 -11.28 7.18
CA VAL A 105 2.87 -9.94 7.73
C VAL A 105 3.16 -8.88 6.67
N SER A 106 4.25 -9.01 5.92
CA SER A 106 4.60 -8.07 4.84
C SER A 106 3.54 -8.03 3.74
N ILE A 107 3.00 -9.19 3.40
CA ILE A 107 1.89 -9.32 2.47
C ILE A 107 0.64 -8.61 3.01
N MET A 108 0.33 -8.70 4.28
CA MET A 108 -0.88 -8.15 4.92
C MET A 108 -0.79 -6.69 5.33
N ALA A 109 0.36 -6.26 5.79
CA ALA A 109 0.56 -4.97 6.46
C ALA A 109 1.57 -4.06 5.75
N GLY A 110 2.32 -4.60 4.79
CA GLY A 110 3.38 -3.88 4.07
C GLY A 110 4.78 -4.28 4.48
N GLY A 111 5.78 -3.83 3.70
CA GLY A 111 7.17 -4.22 3.89
C GLY A 111 7.76 -3.81 5.24
N GLU A 112 7.48 -2.59 5.72
CA GLU A 112 8.00 -2.11 7.01
C GLU A 112 7.55 -2.97 8.21
N PRO A 113 6.24 -3.27 8.39
CA PRO A 113 5.81 -4.20 9.43
C PRO A 113 6.39 -5.61 9.27
N GLY A 114 6.56 -6.09 8.03
CA GLY A 114 7.18 -7.38 7.75
C GLY A 114 8.64 -7.43 8.21
N ILE A 115 9.43 -6.40 7.94
CA ILE A 115 10.84 -6.30 8.39
C ILE A 115 10.91 -6.23 9.91
N MET A 116 10.02 -5.47 10.58
CA MET A 116 9.98 -5.40 12.03
C MET A 116 9.62 -6.75 12.66
N ALA A 117 8.66 -7.48 12.07
CA ALA A 117 8.33 -8.83 12.46
C ALA A 117 9.53 -9.77 12.31
N LEU A 118 10.26 -9.69 11.19
CA LEU A 118 11.43 -10.49 10.93
C LEU A 118 12.52 -10.28 11.98
N ILE A 119 12.83 -9.03 12.33
CA ILE A 119 13.79 -8.71 13.38
C ILE A 119 13.33 -9.26 14.73
N PHE A 120 12.05 -9.02 15.07
CA PHE A 120 11.47 -9.49 16.32
C PHE A 120 11.59 -11.01 16.47
N TYR A 121 11.12 -11.79 15.51
CA TYR A 121 11.11 -13.25 15.60
C TYR A 121 12.50 -13.86 15.47
N SER A 122 13.42 -13.25 14.72
CA SER A 122 14.82 -13.69 14.69
C SER A 122 15.47 -13.54 16.06
N VAL A 123 15.18 -12.46 16.81
CA VAL A 123 15.65 -12.26 18.16
C VAL A 123 14.98 -13.23 19.14
N VAL A 124 13.67 -13.47 19.01
CA VAL A 124 12.95 -14.47 19.82
C VAL A 124 13.57 -15.87 19.63
N SER A 125 13.83 -16.28 18.39
CA SER A 125 14.46 -17.55 18.09
C SER A 125 15.87 -17.64 18.68
N ALA A 126 16.66 -16.56 18.54
CA ALA A 126 18.01 -16.50 19.11
C ALA A 126 18.03 -16.71 20.62
N ILE A 127 17.09 -16.09 21.34
CA ILE A 127 17.00 -16.18 22.81
C ILE A 127 16.53 -17.56 23.24
N ILE A 128 15.50 -18.11 22.60
CA ILE A 128 14.85 -19.35 23.04
C ILE A 128 15.61 -20.59 22.58
N CYS A 129 16.03 -20.58 21.31
CA CYS A 129 16.69 -21.72 20.70
C CYS A 129 18.22 -21.64 20.77
N ALA A 130 18.77 -20.57 21.35
CA ALA A 130 20.22 -20.30 21.40
C ALA A 130 20.86 -20.37 20.00
N ASP A 131 20.17 -19.81 18.99
CA ASP A 131 20.65 -19.83 17.62
C ASP A 131 21.98 -19.08 17.50
N PRO A 132 22.97 -19.65 16.79
CA PRO A 132 24.22 -18.95 16.53
C PRO A 132 23.98 -17.73 15.62
N THR A 133 24.86 -16.74 15.69
CA THR A 133 24.75 -15.48 14.96
C THR A 133 24.57 -15.68 13.45
N GLU A 134 25.21 -16.70 12.91
CA GLU A 134 25.18 -17.04 11.49
C GLU A 134 23.79 -17.47 11.02
N VAL A 135 23.06 -18.21 11.84
CA VAL A 135 21.67 -18.61 11.58
C VAL A 135 20.76 -17.40 11.62
N ILE A 136 20.97 -16.49 12.55
CA ILE A 136 20.21 -15.24 12.64
C ILE A 136 20.44 -14.39 11.39
N LEU A 137 21.68 -14.28 10.92
CA LEU A 137 22.01 -13.58 9.67
C LEU A 137 21.35 -14.24 8.45
N LEU A 138 21.26 -15.57 8.42
CA LEU A 138 20.53 -16.30 7.37
C LEU A 138 19.03 -15.93 7.38
N TYR A 139 18.39 -15.93 8.56
CA TYR A 139 16.97 -15.52 8.66
C TYR A 139 16.76 -14.08 8.19
N LEU A 140 17.61 -13.16 8.63
CA LEU A 140 17.50 -11.75 8.25
C LEU A 140 17.70 -11.57 6.74
N ALA A 141 18.75 -12.15 6.16
CA ALA A 141 19.03 -12.05 4.73
C ALA A 141 17.91 -12.67 3.87
N ALA A 142 17.58 -13.93 4.15
CA ALA A 142 16.54 -14.66 3.41
C ALA A 142 15.16 -14.03 3.63
N GLY A 143 14.84 -13.59 4.85
CA GLY A 143 13.58 -12.96 5.18
C GLY A 143 13.39 -11.62 4.46
N VAL A 144 14.41 -10.77 4.40
CA VAL A 144 14.38 -9.51 3.62
C VAL A 144 14.14 -9.80 2.13
N ILE A 145 14.86 -10.77 1.56
CA ILE A 145 14.65 -11.16 0.16
C ILE A 145 13.22 -11.68 -0.04
N GLY A 146 12.73 -12.53 0.87
CA GLY A 146 11.35 -13.02 0.83
C GLY A 146 10.33 -11.89 0.88
N ILE A 147 10.49 -10.94 1.81
CA ILE A 147 9.64 -9.76 1.91
C ILE A 147 9.65 -8.95 0.62
N LEU A 148 10.81 -8.70 0.02
CA LEU A 148 10.92 -7.96 -1.24
C LEU A 148 10.25 -8.70 -2.41
N LEU A 149 10.44 -10.02 -2.49
CA LEU A 149 9.86 -10.85 -3.55
C LEU A 149 8.34 -10.95 -3.46
N PHE A 150 7.78 -11.03 -2.26
CA PHE A 150 6.35 -11.21 -2.06
C PHE A 150 5.60 -9.88 -1.87
N SER A 151 6.12 -8.90 -1.11
CA SER A 151 5.43 -7.65 -0.85
C SER A 151 5.44 -6.70 -2.04
N GLY A 152 6.54 -6.59 -2.77
CA GLY A 152 6.70 -5.63 -3.87
C GLY A 152 5.73 -5.84 -5.04
N LYS A 153 5.23 -7.05 -5.24
CA LYS A 153 4.30 -7.40 -6.34
C LYS A 153 2.83 -7.36 -5.93
N VAL A 154 2.55 -7.56 -4.65
CA VAL A 154 1.18 -7.49 -4.09
C VAL A 154 0.66 -6.05 -4.09
N PHE A 155 1.55 -5.05 -3.99
CA PHE A 155 1.18 -3.64 -4.06
C PHE A 155 0.57 -3.22 -5.42
N ASN A 156 0.79 -3.99 -6.48
CA ASN A 156 0.28 -3.71 -7.83
C ASN A 156 -1.08 -4.38 -8.16
N GLY A 157 -1.82 -4.88 -7.16
CA GLY A 157 -3.25 -5.16 -7.26
C GLY A 157 -3.69 -6.54 -7.76
N LYS A 158 -2.92 -7.26 -8.56
CA LYS A 158 -3.19 -8.67 -8.96
C LYS A 158 -1.88 -9.39 -9.21
N MET A 159 -1.37 -10.04 -8.18
CA MET A 159 -0.30 -11.01 -8.38
C MET A 159 -0.91 -12.26 -9.06
N ARG A 160 -0.49 -12.57 -10.27
CA ARG A 160 -0.90 -13.80 -10.95
C ARG A 160 -0.24 -15.00 -10.26
N ILE A 161 -0.88 -16.16 -10.26
CA ILE A 161 -0.33 -17.38 -9.64
C ILE A 161 1.10 -17.67 -10.11
N ARG A 162 1.40 -17.37 -11.37
CA ARG A 162 2.76 -17.48 -11.94
C ARG A 162 3.78 -16.62 -11.18
N GLU A 163 3.41 -15.44 -10.73
CA GLU A 163 4.31 -14.52 -10.02
C GLU A 163 4.60 -15.00 -8.59
N TYR A 164 3.60 -15.62 -7.94
CA TYR A 164 3.82 -16.29 -6.66
C TYR A 164 4.78 -17.46 -6.79
N ILE A 165 4.62 -18.29 -7.84
CA ILE A 165 5.52 -19.39 -8.11
C ILE A 165 6.94 -18.88 -8.35
N ILE A 166 7.12 -17.84 -9.16
CA ILE A 166 8.45 -17.24 -9.44
C ILE A 166 9.05 -16.66 -8.15
N SER A 167 8.25 -15.98 -7.31
CA SER A 167 8.70 -15.46 -6.02
C SER A 167 9.10 -16.59 -5.06
N GLY A 168 8.33 -17.68 -5.02
CA GLY A 168 8.64 -18.86 -4.22
C GLY A 168 9.95 -19.53 -4.66
N ILE A 169 10.14 -19.73 -5.97
CA ILE A 169 11.39 -20.28 -6.51
C ILE A 169 12.58 -19.34 -6.20
N GLY A 170 12.41 -18.03 -6.41
CA GLY A 170 13.44 -17.04 -6.11
C GLY A 170 13.83 -17.03 -4.63
N PHE A 171 12.83 -17.13 -3.74
CA PHE A 171 13.07 -17.26 -2.31
C PHE A 171 13.81 -18.55 -1.96
N LEU A 172 13.37 -19.71 -2.50
CA LEU A 172 14.01 -20.99 -2.26
C LEU A 172 15.48 -20.98 -2.70
N LEU A 173 15.76 -20.46 -3.89
CA LEU A 173 17.13 -20.32 -4.38
C LEU A 173 17.98 -19.41 -3.50
N SER A 174 17.45 -18.29 -3.04
CA SER A 174 18.18 -17.38 -2.14
C SER A 174 18.40 -17.99 -0.76
N TYR A 175 17.46 -18.81 -0.26
CA TYR A 175 17.63 -19.52 1.00
C TYR A 175 18.72 -20.61 0.90
N VAL A 176 18.72 -21.39 -0.17
CA VAL A 176 19.77 -22.41 -0.45
C VAL A 176 21.14 -21.75 -0.58
N LEU A 177 21.24 -20.66 -1.31
CA LEU A 177 22.51 -19.91 -1.45
C LEU A 177 22.97 -19.36 -0.09
N GLY A 178 22.06 -18.81 0.70
CA GLY A 178 22.35 -18.33 2.06
C GLY A 178 22.81 -19.46 2.98
N SER A 179 22.20 -20.65 2.90
CA SER A 179 22.61 -21.82 3.68
C SER A 179 24.02 -22.34 3.28
N PHE A 180 24.41 -22.19 2.01
CA PHE A 180 25.79 -22.48 1.58
C PHE A 180 26.80 -21.50 2.17
N VAL A 181 26.49 -20.20 2.12
CA VAL A 181 27.33 -19.18 2.75
C VAL A 181 27.45 -19.45 4.24
N PHE A 182 26.35 -19.82 4.90
CA PHE A 182 26.36 -20.25 6.29
C PHE A 182 27.28 -21.44 6.54
N ALA A 183 27.13 -22.53 5.77
CA ALA A 183 27.93 -23.75 5.94
C ALA A 183 29.42 -23.48 5.73
N LEU A 184 29.78 -22.68 4.73
CA LEU A 184 31.16 -22.26 4.49
C LEU A 184 31.73 -21.43 5.64
N TYR A 185 30.95 -20.53 6.19
CA TYR A 185 31.37 -19.66 7.30
C TYR A 185 31.47 -20.43 8.62
N ALA A 186 30.47 -21.25 8.95
CA ALA A 186 30.39 -21.96 10.23
C ALA A 186 31.30 -23.19 10.30
N TYR A 187 31.45 -23.92 9.18
CA TYR A 187 32.13 -25.22 9.17
C TYR A 187 33.37 -25.26 8.27
N ALA A 188 33.64 -24.18 7.51
CA ALA A 188 34.72 -24.08 6.51
C ALA A 188 34.70 -25.23 5.44
N GLN A 189 33.61 -25.97 5.35
CA GLN A 189 33.43 -27.09 4.43
C GLN A 189 31.98 -27.12 3.93
N LEU A 190 31.79 -27.59 2.68
CA LEU A 190 30.47 -27.87 2.12
C LEU A 190 30.29 -29.35 1.99
N GLU A 191 29.26 -29.89 2.62
CA GLU A 191 28.87 -31.28 2.48
C GLU A 191 27.55 -31.41 1.72
N GLY A 192 27.30 -32.57 1.10
CA GLY A 192 26.02 -32.80 0.41
C GLY A 192 24.79 -32.67 1.30
N LYS A 193 24.93 -32.88 2.61
CA LYS A 193 23.87 -32.64 3.60
C LYS A 193 23.44 -31.18 3.68
N ASP A 194 24.36 -30.22 3.50
CA ASP A 194 24.05 -28.78 3.62
C ASP A 194 23.12 -28.31 2.48
N ILE A 195 23.27 -28.94 1.30
CA ILE A 195 22.36 -28.71 0.16
C ILE A 195 20.94 -29.18 0.53
N VAL A 196 20.85 -30.41 1.06
CA VAL A 196 19.56 -30.99 1.45
C VAL A 196 18.91 -30.21 2.56
N LEU A 197 19.66 -29.79 3.59
CA LEU A 197 19.19 -28.95 4.69
C LEU A 197 18.72 -27.59 4.20
N GLY A 198 19.46 -26.96 3.29
CA GLY A 198 19.07 -25.68 2.69
C GLY A 198 17.79 -25.77 1.86
N LEU A 199 17.64 -26.82 1.03
CA LEU A 199 16.42 -27.05 0.24
C LEU A 199 15.22 -27.33 1.15
N PHE A 200 15.40 -28.21 2.13
CA PHE A 200 14.34 -28.61 3.05
C PHE A 200 13.95 -27.45 3.96
N GLY A 201 14.91 -26.71 4.52
CA GLY A 201 14.69 -25.53 5.32
C GLY A 201 13.95 -24.43 4.53
N GLY A 202 14.41 -24.15 3.31
CA GLY A 202 13.73 -23.18 2.42
C GLY A 202 12.28 -23.59 2.08
N ALA A 203 12.04 -24.89 1.87
CA ALA A 203 10.69 -25.42 1.66
C ALA A 203 9.81 -25.26 2.90
N LEU A 204 10.36 -25.53 4.10
CA LEU A 204 9.65 -25.31 5.37
C LEU A 204 9.30 -23.85 5.60
N GLN A 205 10.19 -22.91 5.21
CA GLN A 205 9.89 -21.47 5.27
C GLN A 205 8.71 -21.09 4.36
N LEU A 206 8.58 -21.72 3.19
CA LEU A 206 7.50 -21.41 2.25
C LEU A 206 6.18 -22.11 2.60
N LEU A 207 6.19 -23.19 3.35
CA LEU A 207 5.01 -23.99 3.64
C LEU A 207 3.87 -23.16 4.28
N PRO A 208 4.08 -22.39 5.37
CA PRO A 208 3.05 -21.53 5.92
C PRO A 208 2.60 -20.47 4.94
N VAL A 209 3.51 -19.88 4.14
CA VAL A 209 3.16 -18.88 3.13
C VAL A 209 2.21 -19.47 2.10
N ILE A 210 2.52 -20.65 1.57
CA ILE A 210 1.68 -21.35 0.57
C ILE A 210 0.33 -21.75 1.17
N CYS A 211 0.30 -22.27 2.40
CA CYS A 211 -0.94 -22.69 3.06
C CYS A 211 -1.88 -21.51 3.36
N PHE A 212 -1.34 -20.37 3.83
CA PHE A 212 -2.16 -19.22 4.19
C PHE A 212 -2.48 -18.30 3.00
N LEU A 213 -1.71 -18.36 1.92
CA LEU A 213 -1.89 -17.50 0.76
C LEU A 213 -3.29 -17.60 0.12
N PRO A 214 -3.89 -18.79 -0.10
CA PRO A 214 -5.26 -18.91 -0.62
C PRO A 214 -6.28 -18.23 0.29
N PHE A 215 -6.17 -18.42 1.61
CA PHE A 215 -7.06 -17.75 2.57
C PHE A 215 -6.93 -16.23 2.53
N LEU A 216 -5.73 -15.72 2.29
CA LEU A 216 -5.49 -14.30 2.11
C LEU A 216 -6.09 -13.77 0.79
N ILE A 217 -6.12 -14.59 -0.25
CA ILE A 217 -6.64 -14.21 -1.58
C ILE A 217 -8.16 -14.41 -1.65
N GLU A 218 -8.69 -15.56 -1.21
CA GLU A 218 -10.10 -15.93 -1.33
C GLU A 218 -10.97 -15.36 -0.22
N GLY A 219 -10.45 -15.22 0.99
CA GLY A 219 -11.19 -14.76 2.18
C GLY A 219 -11.63 -13.31 2.17
N GLY A 220 -11.61 -12.62 1.02
CA GLY A 220 -11.93 -11.19 0.95
C GLY A 220 -10.91 -10.32 1.70
N LEU A 221 -9.90 -10.90 2.28
CA LEU A 221 -8.64 -10.26 2.66
C LEU A 221 -7.85 -9.90 1.38
N ARG A 222 -8.56 -9.35 0.38
CA ARG A 222 -7.91 -8.56 -0.65
C ARG A 222 -7.15 -7.51 0.13
N LEU A 223 -5.86 -7.76 0.21
CA LEU A 223 -4.93 -6.94 0.95
C LEU A 223 -5.16 -5.48 0.57
N PRO A 224 -5.47 -4.59 1.48
CA PRO A 224 -5.22 -3.21 1.24
C PRO A 224 -3.72 -2.96 1.54
N GLY A 225 -2.85 -3.32 0.64
CA GLY A 225 -1.88 -2.33 0.25
C GLY A 225 -2.73 -1.17 -0.22
N ALA A 226 -2.58 0.02 0.33
CA ALA A 226 -3.15 1.19 -0.28
C ALA A 226 -2.73 1.10 -1.74
N VAL A 227 -3.73 0.98 -2.64
CA VAL A 227 -3.44 0.98 -4.06
C VAL A 227 -2.69 2.28 -4.25
N SER A 228 -1.39 2.22 -4.56
CA SER A 228 -0.57 3.42 -4.60
C SER A 228 -1.07 4.30 -5.72
N LEU A 229 -0.95 5.60 -5.60
CA LEU A 229 -1.29 6.51 -6.71
C LEU A 229 -0.60 6.06 -8.00
N ALA A 230 0.65 5.59 -7.90
CA ALA A 230 1.39 5.06 -9.05
C ALA A 230 0.73 3.85 -9.71
N SER A 231 0.07 2.97 -8.95
CA SER A 231 -0.64 1.84 -9.53
C SER A 231 -1.98 2.22 -10.14
N VAL A 232 -2.72 3.17 -9.56
CA VAL A 232 -4.02 3.59 -10.11
C VAL A 232 -3.91 4.42 -11.38
N VAL A 233 -2.78 5.12 -11.60
CA VAL A 233 -2.53 5.85 -12.84
C VAL A 233 -1.98 4.97 -13.97
N SER A 234 -1.61 3.71 -13.66
CA SER A 234 -1.18 2.76 -14.69
C SER A 234 -2.33 2.41 -15.62
N ILE A 235 -2.09 2.51 -16.93
CA ILE A 235 -3.09 2.21 -17.97
C ILE A 235 -3.56 0.74 -17.94
N ASP A 236 -2.75 -0.14 -17.35
CA ASP A 236 -3.06 -1.57 -17.17
C ASP A 236 -3.81 -1.85 -15.87
N PHE A 237 -4.16 -0.82 -15.10
CA PHE A 237 -4.94 -0.99 -13.89
C PHE A 237 -6.34 -1.52 -14.24
N PRO A 238 -6.83 -2.59 -13.59
CA PRO A 238 -8.03 -3.29 -14.03
C PRO A 238 -9.27 -2.41 -14.22
N ALA A 239 -9.50 -1.43 -13.34
CA ALA A 239 -10.63 -0.51 -13.49
C ALA A 239 -10.51 0.35 -14.77
N LEU A 240 -9.30 0.77 -15.13
CA LEU A 240 -9.06 1.56 -16.33
C LEU A 240 -9.13 0.71 -17.61
N VAL A 241 -8.73 -0.57 -17.53
CA VAL A 241 -8.90 -1.52 -18.64
C VAL A 241 -10.39 -1.74 -18.93
N GLU A 242 -11.19 -2.02 -17.90
CA GLU A 242 -12.64 -2.18 -18.02
C GLU A 242 -13.33 -0.90 -18.52
N PHE A 243 -12.90 0.27 -18.03
CA PHE A 243 -13.41 1.55 -18.49
C PHE A 243 -13.10 1.79 -19.96
N LYS A 244 -11.88 1.52 -20.41
CA LYS A 244 -11.46 1.65 -21.80
C LYS A 244 -12.26 0.72 -22.74
N GLU A 245 -12.54 -0.50 -22.31
CA GLU A 245 -13.32 -1.47 -23.09
C GLU A 245 -14.79 -1.06 -23.21
N ARG A 246 -15.37 -0.55 -22.12
CA ARG A 246 -16.77 -0.15 -22.04
C ARG A 246 -17.04 1.17 -22.76
N GLU A 247 -16.25 2.20 -22.49
CA GLU A 247 -16.45 3.58 -22.95
C GLU A 247 -15.16 4.18 -23.52
N PRO A 248 -14.72 3.74 -24.70
CA PRO A 248 -13.41 4.12 -25.26
C PRO A 248 -13.29 5.62 -25.55
N VAL A 249 -14.38 6.29 -25.92
CA VAL A 249 -14.39 7.74 -26.21
C VAL A 249 -14.22 8.53 -24.91
N LEU A 250 -14.97 8.18 -23.89
CA LEU A 250 -14.92 8.81 -22.57
C LEU A 250 -13.59 8.54 -21.89
N PHE A 251 -13.06 7.32 -21.99
CA PHE A 251 -11.73 6.99 -21.52
C PHE A 251 -10.63 7.87 -22.17
N LYS A 252 -10.75 8.16 -23.47
CA LYS A 252 -9.83 9.07 -24.17
C LYS A 252 -9.91 10.49 -23.60
N HIS A 253 -11.12 10.98 -23.33
CA HIS A 253 -11.36 12.26 -22.67
C HIS A 253 -10.72 12.29 -21.29
N SER A 254 -11.03 11.32 -20.42
CA SER A 254 -10.47 11.22 -19.06
C SER A 254 -8.94 11.18 -19.07
N ARG A 255 -8.31 10.54 -20.05
CA ARG A 255 -6.85 10.58 -20.22
C ARG A 255 -6.30 11.97 -20.56
N LEU A 256 -7.03 12.74 -21.36
CA LEU A 256 -6.64 14.13 -21.67
C LEU A 256 -6.76 15.02 -20.42
N VAL A 257 -7.87 14.90 -19.68
CA VAL A 257 -8.05 15.59 -18.40
C VAL A 257 -6.94 15.21 -17.43
N ALA A 258 -6.64 13.93 -17.28
CA ALA A 258 -5.59 13.43 -16.39
C ALA A 258 -4.22 14.02 -16.72
N ARG A 259 -3.82 13.99 -17.99
CA ARG A 259 -2.54 14.53 -18.46
C ARG A 259 -2.44 16.04 -18.20
N LEU A 260 -3.48 16.77 -18.55
CA LEU A 260 -3.52 18.22 -18.37
C LEU A 260 -3.49 18.60 -16.89
N SER A 261 -4.26 17.90 -16.05
CA SER A 261 -4.30 18.10 -14.59
C SER A 261 -2.98 17.76 -13.91
N SER A 262 -2.32 16.67 -14.32
CA SER A 262 -1.02 16.25 -13.78
C SER A 262 0.04 17.33 -14.03
N GLN A 263 0.10 17.84 -15.26
CA GLN A 263 1.05 18.87 -15.64
C GLN A 263 0.74 20.22 -14.96
N ALA A 264 -0.53 20.59 -14.85
CA ALA A 264 -0.97 21.81 -14.16
C ALA A 264 -0.64 21.75 -12.66
N ALA A 265 -0.85 20.61 -12.02
CA ALA A 265 -0.50 20.41 -10.61
C ALA A 265 1.02 20.52 -10.39
N ALA A 266 1.83 19.96 -11.30
CA ALA A 266 3.29 20.07 -11.24
C ALA A 266 3.76 21.54 -11.37
N GLU A 267 3.11 22.35 -12.21
CA GLU A 267 3.44 23.78 -12.41
C GLU A 267 3.37 24.60 -11.12
N ILE A 268 2.41 24.29 -10.24
CA ILE A 268 2.23 24.99 -8.96
C ILE A 268 2.82 24.20 -7.76
N GLY A 269 3.59 23.13 -8.00
CA GLY A 269 4.17 22.30 -6.93
C GLY A 269 3.15 21.50 -6.13
N SER A 270 1.95 21.23 -6.68
CA SER A 270 0.94 20.37 -6.07
C SER A 270 1.14 18.89 -6.45
N ASN A 271 0.31 17.99 -5.94
CA ASN A 271 0.48 16.54 -6.16
C ASN A 271 0.03 16.14 -7.57
N ALA A 272 0.99 16.13 -8.53
CA ALA A 272 0.75 15.80 -9.93
C ALA A 272 0.13 14.41 -10.13
N MET A 273 0.57 13.41 -9.37
CA MET A 273 0.05 12.04 -9.49
C MET A 273 -1.38 11.91 -8.95
N LEU A 274 -1.73 12.66 -7.91
CA LEU A 274 -3.10 12.70 -7.38
C LEU A 274 -4.05 13.40 -8.36
N ALA A 275 -3.61 14.49 -8.98
CA ALA A 275 -4.37 15.19 -10.03
C ALA A 275 -4.57 14.30 -11.28
N GLU A 276 -3.53 13.54 -11.66
CA GLU A 276 -3.62 12.55 -12.75
C GLU A 276 -4.66 11.46 -12.44
N ALA A 277 -4.56 10.86 -11.25
CA ALA A 277 -5.54 9.87 -10.82
C ALA A 277 -6.95 10.44 -10.79
N GLY A 278 -7.16 11.64 -10.25
CA GLY A 278 -8.44 12.33 -10.26
C GLY A 278 -9.00 12.46 -11.67
N GLY A 279 -8.19 12.91 -12.62
CA GLY A 279 -8.58 13.05 -14.02
C GLY A 279 -8.89 11.73 -14.72
N LEU A 280 -8.22 10.62 -14.37
CA LEU A 280 -8.53 9.30 -14.93
C LEU A 280 -9.88 8.73 -14.45
N TYR A 281 -10.27 9.04 -13.20
CA TYR A 281 -11.39 8.38 -12.54
C TYR A 281 -12.65 9.25 -12.43
N HIS A 282 -12.61 10.55 -12.76
CA HIS A 282 -13.72 11.47 -12.51
C HIS A 282 -15.03 11.04 -13.19
N GLU A 283 -14.96 10.38 -14.32
CA GLU A 283 -16.13 9.92 -15.10
C GLU A 283 -16.19 8.40 -15.28
N ILE A 284 -15.47 7.62 -14.49
CA ILE A 284 -15.35 6.17 -14.69
C ILE A 284 -16.70 5.42 -14.58
N GLY A 285 -17.68 5.99 -13.89
CA GLY A 285 -19.03 5.42 -13.71
C GLY A 285 -20.05 5.85 -14.75
N ASN A 286 -19.69 6.75 -15.67
CA ASN A 286 -20.62 7.19 -16.70
C ASN A 286 -21.08 6.01 -17.58
N GLY A 287 -22.37 5.98 -17.91
CA GLY A 287 -22.99 4.92 -18.69
C GLY A 287 -23.39 3.66 -17.92
N LEU A 288 -23.17 3.58 -16.60
CA LEU A 288 -23.55 2.42 -15.79
C LEU A 288 -24.87 2.55 -15.06
N GLY A 289 -25.37 3.77 -14.87
CA GLY A 289 -26.64 4.03 -14.17
C GLY A 289 -27.06 5.49 -14.31
N GLU A 290 -28.14 5.85 -13.61
CA GLU A 290 -28.69 7.22 -13.64
C GLU A 290 -27.80 8.22 -12.88
N ASP A 291 -27.08 7.76 -11.85
CA ASP A 291 -26.20 8.58 -11.00
C ASP A 291 -24.73 8.21 -11.25
N SER A 292 -24.10 8.88 -12.19
CA SER A 292 -22.70 8.62 -12.57
C SER A 292 -21.71 8.81 -11.43
N GLU A 293 -21.95 9.74 -10.49
CA GLU A 293 -21.10 9.95 -9.32
C GLU A 293 -21.13 8.72 -8.40
N LYS A 294 -22.33 8.22 -8.10
CA LYS A 294 -22.53 7.03 -7.27
C LYS A 294 -21.86 5.80 -7.88
N GLU A 295 -22.03 5.61 -9.19
CA GLU A 295 -21.39 4.51 -9.91
C GLU A 295 -19.86 4.66 -9.96
N SER A 296 -19.33 5.87 -10.20
CA SER A 296 -17.90 6.14 -10.13
C SER A 296 -17.32 5.81 -8.74
N LEU A 297 -18.01 6.19 -7.68
CA LEU A 297 -17.60 5.89 -6.31
C LEU A 297 -17.72 4.40 -5.96
N ALA A 298 -18.72 3.71 -6.52
CA ALA A 298 -18.86 2.25 -6.36
C ALA A 298 -17.65 1.52 -6.98
N ILE A 299 -17.27 1.90 -8.21
CA ILE A 299 -16.06 1.39 -8.87
C ILE A 299 -14.81 1.72 -8.05
N CYS A 300 -14.67 2.97 -7.61
CA CYS A 300 -13.53 3.39 -6.79
C CYS A 300 -13.41 2.54 -5.51
N LYS A 301 -14.52 2.23 -4.86
CA LYS A 301 -14.54 1.35 -3.69
C LYS A 301 -14.22 -0.10 -4.04
N GLN A 302 -14.79 -0.62 -5.14
CA GLN A 302 -14.56 -1.99 -5.62
C GLN A 302 -13.07 -2.23 -5.89
N TYR A 303 -12.42 -1.29 -6.59
CA TYR A 303 -11.01 -1.34 -6.94
C TYR A 303 -10.08 -0.71 -5.89
N ARG A 304 -10.64 -0.25 -4.75
CA ARG A 304 -9.91 0.33 -3.61
C ARG A 304 -9.03 1.52 -4.00
N ILE A 305 -9.53 2.32 -4.89
CA ILE A 305 -8.90 3.58 -5.26
C ILE A 305 -8.71 4.44 -3.99
N PRO A 306 -7.55 5.10 -3.81
CA PRO A 306 -7.27 5.90 -2.62
C PRO A 306 -8.37 6.92 -2.31
N ALA A 307 -8.66 7.14 -1.02
CA ALA A 307 -9.72 8.05 -0.57
C ALA A 307 -9.55 9.49 -1.12
N ALA A 308 -8.30 9.95 -1.28
CA ALA A 308 -8.01 11.25 -1.86
C ALA A 308 -8.51 11.35 -3.32
N VAL A 309 -8.37 10.29 -4.13
CA VAL A 309 -8.90 10.23 -5.50
C VAL A 309 -10.43 10.18 -5.47
N GLN A 310 -11.02 9.39 -4.55
CA GLN A 310 -12.48 9.35 -4.38
C GLN A 310 -13.06 10.74 -4.02
N THR A 311 -12.32 11.54 -3.25
CA THR A 311 -12.72 12.92 -2.94
C THR A 311 -12.75 13.78 -4.21
N ILE A 312 -11.71 13.69 -5.07
CA ILE A 312 -11.70 14.41 -6.35
C ILE A 312 -12.87 13.97 -7.23
N VAL A 313 -13.14 12.67 -7.33
CA VAL A 313 -14.30 12.13 -8.08
C VAL A 313 -15.63 12.70 -7.60
N LYS A 314 -15.78 12.96 -6.30
CA LYS A 314 -16.99 13.59 -5.74
C LYS A 314 -17.08 15.10 -6.00
N GLU A 315 -15.95 15.75 -6.16
CA GLU A 315 -15.82 17.20 -6.19
C GLU A 315 -15.49 17.75 -7.57
N HIS A 316 -15.40 16.90 -8.59
CA HIS A 316 -15.10 17.36 -9.96
C HIS A 316 -16.27 18.13 -10.60
N ASP A 317 -17.50 17.84 -10.20
CA ASP A 317 -18.71 18.53 -10.65
C ASP A 317 -19.04 19.69 -9.69
N PRO A 318 -18.77 20.93 -10.09
CA PRO A 318 -18.93 22.10 -9.21
C PRO A 318 -20.39 22.47 -8.93
N ASP A 319 -21.32 21.98 -9.76
CA ASP A 319 -22.74 22.20 -9.54
C ASP A 319 -23.25 21.36 -8.36
N LYS A 320 -22.47 20.33 -7.96
CA LYS A 320 -22.77 19.46 -6.84
C LYS A 320 -21.94 19.77 -5.60
N LYS A 321 -20.64 20.03 -5.74
CA LYS A 321 -19.72 20.24 -4.61
C LYS A 321 -18.56 21.15 -4.95
N THR A 322 -18.16 21.99 -3.97
CA THR A 322 -16.98 22.83 -4.06
C THR A 322 -15.71 22.00 -3.82
N PRO A 323 -14.68 22.10 -4.67
CA PRO A 323 -13.39 21.45 -4.46
C PRO A 323 -12.74 21.81 -3.12
N SER A 324 -12.32 20.77 -2.37
CA SER A 324 -11.67 20.90 -1.05
C SER A 324 -10.14 20.81 -1.10
N SER A 325 -9.57 20.61 -2.30
CA SER A 325 -8.12 20.54 -2.51
C SER A 325 -7.71 21.20 -3.82
N LYS A 326 -6.42 21.54 -3.92
CA LYS A 326 -5.84 22.12 -5.15
C LYS A 326 -6.01 21.17 -6.32
N GLU A 327 -5.75 19.88 -6.10
CA GLU A 327 -5.87 18.86 -7.12
C GLU A 327 -7.31 18.70 -7.63
N ALA A 328 -8.31 18.74 -6.75
CA ALA A 328 -9.71 18.69 -7.14
C ALA A 328 -10.10 19.90 -8.02
N ALA A 329 -9.67 21.11 -7.63
CA ALA A 329 -9.89 22.31 -8.42
C ALA A 329 -9.19 22.28 -9.78
N ILE A 330 -7.98 21.72 -9.86
CA ILE A 330 -7.22 21.55 -11.10
C ILE A 330 -7.91 20.56 -12.04
N VAL A 331 -8.40 19.42 -11.53
CA VAL A 331 -9.14 18.43 -12.33
C VAL A 331 -10.42 19.05 -12.88
N MET A 332 -11.20 19.71 -12.04
CA MET A 332 -12.42 20.42 -12.45
C MET A 332 -12.14 21.48 -13.54
N LEU A 333 -11.08 22.28 -13.39
CA LEU A 333 -10.68 23.28 -14.39
C LEU A 333 -10.27 22.63 -15.70
N SER A 334 -9.42 21.60 -15.64
CA SER A 334 -8.94 20.89 -16.82
C SER A 334 -10.09 20.29 -17.63
N ASP A 335 -11.03 19.65 -16.93
CA ASP A 335 -12.24 19.10 -17.54
C ASP A 335 -13.11 20.19 -18.18
N THR A 336 -13.39 21.28 -17.43
CA THR A 336 -14.17 22.41 -17.95
C THR A 336 -13.55 23.06 -19.18
N ILE A 337 -12.22 23.26 -19.18
CA ILE A 337 -11.50 23.85 -20.33
C ILE A 337 -11.64 22.93 -21.55
N LEU A 338 -11.36 21.65 -21.40
CA LEU A 338 -11.46 20.68 -22.50
C LEU A 338 -12.89 20.56 -23.03
N HIS A 339 -13.89 20.60 -22.15
CA HIS A 339 -15.30 20.59 -22.54
C HIS A 339 -15.69 21.83 -23.35
N ILE A 340 -15.28 23.03 -22.93
CA ILE A 340 -15.52 24.28 -23.69
C ILE A 340 -14.80 24.24 -25.03
N MET A 341 -13.57 23.72 -25.08
CA MET A 341 -12.81 23.58 -26.33
C MET A 341 -13.51 22.62 -27.29
N ASP A 342 -14.01 21.49 -26.82
CA ASP A 342 -14.73 20.52 -27.62
C ASP A 342 -16.07 21.09 -28.17
N GLN A 343 -16.80 21.84 -27.35
CA GLN A 343 -18.00 22.54 -27.79
C GLN A 343 -17.70 23.60 -28.87
N ASN A 344 -16.65 24.40 -28.71
CA ASN A 344 -16.23 25.40 -29.68
C ASN A 344 -15.85 24.71 -31.03
N ARG A 345 -15.08 23.62 -30.93
CA ARG A 345 -14.69 22.83 -32.12
C ARG A 345 -15.88 22.28 -32.92
N LYS A 346 -16.96 21.90 -32.23
CA LYS A 346 -18.21 21.45 -32.90
C LYS A 346 -18.99 22.58 -33.52
N ARG A 347 -18.87 23.83 -33.03
CA ARG A 347 -19.57 25.01 -33.53
C ARG A 347 -18.82 25.72 -34.67
N GLU A 348 -17.50 25.74 -34.61
CA GLU A 348 -16.62 26.44 -35.56
C GLU A 348 -15.97 25.44 -36.51
N ALA A 349 -16.68 25.01 -37.57
CA ALA A 349 -16.19 23.98 -38.49
C ALA A 349 -14.92 24.37 -39.30
N GLN A 350 -14.44 25.63 -39.24
CA GLN A 350 -13.27 26.12 -40.02
C GLN A 350 -12.52 27.32 -39.39
N GLY A 351 -12.64 27.63 -38.11
CA GLY A 351 -11.99 28.79 -37.49
C GLY A 351 -10.79 28.42 -36.58
N ASN A 352 -9.85 29.35 -36.40
CA ASN A 352 -8.81 29.24 -35.40
C ASN A 352 -9.46 29.20 -34.01
N MET A 353 -9.19 28.13 -33.24
CA MET A 353 -9.75 27.93 -31.90
C MET A 353 -9.27 29.04 -30.97
N ASP A 354 -10.21 29.83 -30.42
CA ASP A 354 -9.89 30.83 -29.37
C ASP A 354 -9.62 30.17 -28.03
N ILE A 355 -8.39 29.71 -27.85
CA ILE A 355 -7.91 29.02 -26.66
C ILE A 355 -7.93 29.95 -25.46
N VAL A 356 -7.47 31.19 -25.65
CA VAL A 356 -7.44 32.21 -24.58
C VAL A 356 -8.86 32.47 -24.08
N GLY A 357 -9.81 32.64 -25.03
CA GLY A 357 -11.21 32.80 -24.68
C GLY A 357 -11.82 31.56 -24.00
N ALA A 358 -11.43 30.34 -24.40
CA ALA A 358 -11.90 29.12 -23.75
C ALA A 358 -11.41 29.04 -22.28
N VAL A 359 -10.12 29.28 -22.05
CA VAL A 359 -9.54 29.28 -20.71
C VAL A 359 -10.16 30.39 -19.83
N ASN A 360 -10.32 31.59 -20.37
CA ASN A 360 -10.95 32.70 -19.65
C ASN A 360 -12.41 32.42 -19.27
N ARG A 361 -13.17 31.78 -20.18
CA ARG A 361 -14.57 31.40 -19.92
C ARG A 361 -14.63 30.30 -18.84
N ALA A 362 -13.82 29.28 -18.94
CA ALA A 362 -13.76 28.22 -17.93
C ALA A 362 -13.42 28.78 -16.57
N TRP A 363 -12.41 29.66 -16.52
CA TRP A 363 -11.98 30.32 -15.28
C TRP A 363 -13.12 31.13 -14.65
N LYS A 364 -13.74 31.99 -15.43
CA LYS A 364 -14.83 32.86 -14.98
C LYS A 364 -16.02 32.06 -14.45
N VAL A 365 -16.45 31.01 -15.17
CA VAL A 365 -17.55 30.14 -14.74
C VAL A 365 -17.25 29.49 -13.39
N ARG A 366 -16.01 29.06 -13.15
CA ARG A 366 -15.61 28.39 -11.89
C ARG A 366 -15.37 29.39 -10.76
N GLU A 367 -14.90 30.58 -11.05
CA GLU A 367 -14.75 31.64 -10.08
C GLU A 367 -16.15 32.16 -9.62
N ASP A 368 -17.06 32.39 -10.56
CA ASP A 368 -18.43 32.84 -10.28
C ASP A 368 -19.22 31.80 -9.46
N SER A 369 -18.95 30.49 -9.64
CA SER A 369 -19.54 29.42 -8.85
C SER A 369 -18.92 29.25 -7.45
N GLY A 370 -17.89 30.03 -7.11
CA GLY A 370 -17.19 29.92 -5.83
C GLY A 370 -16.32 28.66 -5.68
N ALA A 371 -16.03 27.97 -6.79
CA ALA A 371 -15.33 26.69 -6.80
C ALA A 371 -13.91 26.76 -6.19
N PHE A 372 -13.28 27.91 -6.16
CA PHE A 372 -11.93 28.07 -5.62
C PHE A 372 -11.88 28.38 -4.12
N LEU A 373 -13.01 28.70 -3.48
CA LEU A 373 -13.07 29.19 -2.11
C LEU A 373 -12.49 28.23 -1.07
N LEU A 374 -12.68 26.91 -1.27
CA LEU A 374 -12.23 25.88 -0.34
C LEU A 374 -11.03 25.09 -0.88
N SER A 375 -10.57 25.36 -2.10
CA SER A 375 -9.54 24.59 -2.79
C SER A 375 -8.13 24.74 -2.19
N GLY A 376 -7.90 25.83 -1.43
CA GLY A 376 -6.58 26.19 -0.90
C GLY A 376 -5.63 26.76 -1.96
N LEU A 377 -6.10 27.11 -3.16
CA LEU A 377 -5.33 27.83 -4.17
C LEU A 377 -5.08 29.27 -3.74
N SER A 378 -3.82 29.70 -3.77
CA SER A 378 -3.47 31.12 -3.61
C SER A 378 -3.76 31.91 -4.90
N LYS A 379 -3.78 33.21 -4.80
CA LYS A 379 -3.97 34.08 -5.98
C LYS A 379 -2.82 33.94 -6.98
N GLU A 380 -1.61 33.76 -6.47
CA GLU A 380 -0.41 33.55 -7.26
C GLU A 380 -0.48 32.21 -8.01
N GLU A 381 -0.82 31.11 -7.32
CA GLU A 381 -1.01 29.80 -7.94
C GLU A 381 -2.13 29.81 -8.98
N ALA A 382 -3.22 30.50 -8.69
CA ALA A 382 -4.33 30.69 -9.63
C ALA A 382 -3.88 31.39 -10.93
N SER A 383 -3.05 32.45 -10.81
CA SER A 383 -2.48 33.14 -11.97
C SER A 383 -1.53 32.23 -12.77
N MET A 384 -0.64 31.51 -12.08
CA MET A 384 0.26 30.54 -12.69
C MET A 384 -0.48 29.45 -13.47
N LEU A 385 -1.55 28.89 -12.89
CA LEU A 385 -2.39 27.89 -13.55
C LEU A 385 -3.04 28.44 -14.83
N LYS A 386 -3.58 29.64 -14.76
CA LYS A 386 -4.22 30.29 -15.90
C LYS A 386 -3.25 30.49 -17.06
N GLU A 387 -2.07 31.02 -16.76
CA GLU A 387 -0.98 31.20 -17.73
C GLU A 387 -0.51 29.87 -18.30
N TYR A 388 -0.39 28.86 -17.45
CA TYR A 388 -0.02 27.51 -17.86
C TYR A 388 -1.01 26.94 -18.89
N TYR A 389 -2.32 26.99 -18.62
CA TYR A 389 -3.33 26.47 -19.56
C TYR A 389 -3.30 27.20 -20.90
N ILE A 390 -3.17 28.51 -20.90
CA ILE A 390 -3.04 29.31 -22.14
C ILE A 390 -1.80 28.91 -22.92
N ARG A 391 -0.67 28.78 -22.24
CA ARG A 391 0.63 28.42 -22.83
C ARG A 391 0.64 27.01 -23.44
N VAL A 392 0.11 26.03 -22.71
CA VAL A 392 0.17 24.63 -23.13
C VAL A 392 -0.83 24.29 -24.23
N LEU A 393 -2.05 24.81 -24.11
CA LEU A 393 -3.09 24.57 -25.11
C LEU A 393 -2.90 25.43 -26.37
N GLY A 394 -2.24 26.61 -26.26
CA GLY A 394 -1.93 27.48 -27.39
C GLY A 394 -0.78 27.00 -28.29
N ARG A 395 -0.06 25.95 -27.88
CA ARG A 395 1.04 25.35 -28.66
C ARG A 395 0.65 24.11 -29.45
N GLY A 396 -0.57 23.64 -29.34
CA GLY A 396 -1.12 22.48 -30.07
C GLY A 396 -2.12 22.92 -31.12
#